data_08bfe41dcea0ea3284589b8a11e65b84
#
_entry.id   08bfe41dcea0ea3284589b8a11e65b84
#
_cell.length_a   1.000
_cell.length_b   1.000
_cell.length_c   1.000
_cell.angle_alpha   90.00
_cell.angle_beta   90.00
_cell.angle_gamma   90.00
#
_symmetry.space_group_name_H-M   'P 1'
#
loop_
_entity.id
_entity.type
_entity.pdbx_description
1 polymer ?
#
loop_
_entity_poly.entity_id
_entity_poly.type
_entity_poly.pdbx_seq_one_letter_code
_entity_poly.pdbx_strand_id
1 'polypeptide(L)'
;MEVRCTRNCKKKDKQGRCLAEAISIEETGCGAFIRVPEFEPFRADNVVIYDKAGIPSVMVRFSRVTDNDLFGGSCRPHPAFVVDGKVYDEIYISKYPNTVINGRAYSLPMTKPEVNVTYDEAVNLCRAKGEGWHLWTAAERGLIANICHKNEVFPHGNTNCGDWHGDNSEKGKTYDGGYKTLTGSGPATWKHDHTPFGVSDLCGNIWEWFAGMRLMDGVIEVIPDNNAAADIDMSKDSDKWAALMKDGKPIRINAEDGGLKFTTDESGMDYDGCEWGDAEFEFGITEQMKELALYPGEPKAYLYADTEGERLPIAGGNWDYGANAGVFNLDLGSARSSSGGDLGFRSAFYGKLDSEI
;
A
#
# COMPACT_ATOMS: atom_id res chain seq x y z
N MET A 1 10.30 0.81 -29.56
CA MET A 1 10.83 1.93 -28.75
C MET A 1 11.16 3.07 -29.70
N GLU A 2 10.60 4.26 -29.51
CA GLU A 2 10.87 5.44 -30.35
C GLU A 2 11.99 6.25 -29.68
N VAL A 3 13.15 6.35 -30.35
CA VAL A 3 14.28 7.12 -29.84
C VAL A 3 14.33 8.45 -30.57
N ARG A 4 14.19 9.57 -29.86
CA ARG A 4 14.35 10.92 -30.41
C ARG A 4 15.75 11.46 -30.17
N CYS A 5 16.42 11.90 -31.21
CA CYS A 5 17.75 12.45 -31.13
C CYS A 5 17.72 13.99 -31.31
N THR A 6 18.24 14.73 -30.35
CA THR A 6 18.31 16.20 -30.39
C THR A 6 19.53 16.74 -31.11
N ARG A 7 20.52 15.90 -31.43
CA ARG A 7 21.73 16.29 -32.18
C ARG A 7 21.59 16.11 -33.69
N ASN A 8 22.43 16.79 -34.44
CA ASN A 8 22.52 16.69 -35.90
C ASN A 8 23.09 15.30 -36.27
N CYS A 9 22.25 14.28 -36.27
CA CYS A 9 22.60 12.90 -36.60
C CYS A 9 22.10 12.58 -38.00
N LYS A 10 22.98 11.99 -38.84
CA LYS A 10 22.65 11.58 -40.19
C LYS A 10 21.64 10.45 -40.31
N LYS A 11 21.31 9.79 -39.17
CA LYS A 11 20.36 8.68 -39.09
C LYS A 11 19.05 9.06 -38.40
N LYS A 12 18.61 10.30 -38.52
CA LYS A 12 17.29 10.76 -38.01
C LYS A 12 16.40 11.17 -39.19
N ASP A 13 15.09 10.94 -39.03
CA ASP A 13 14.09 11.48 -39.94
C ASP A 13 13.86 12.98 -39.72
N LYS A 14 12.96 13.59 -40.53
CA LYS A 14 12.62 14.99 -40.46
C LYS A 14 11.92 15.37 -39.14
N GLN A 15 11.39 14.38 -38.38
CA GLN A 15 10.75 14.52 -37.10
C GLN A 15 11.71 14.25 -35.91
N GLY A 16 12.98 13.99 -36.19
CA GLY A 16 14.00 13.73 -35.17
C GLY A 16 14.05 12.30 -34.62
N ARG A 17 13.30 11.34 -35.21
CA ARG A 17 13.29 9.93 -34.79
C ARG A 17 14.56 9.24 -35.32
N CYS A 18 15.17 8.36 -34.50
CA CYS A 18 16.34 7.58 -34.89
C CYS A 18 15.94 6.44 -35.84
N LEU A 19 16.61 6.35 -36.98
CA LEU A 19 16.40 5.32 -38.01
C LEU A 19 17.44 4.18 -37.94
N ALA A 20 18.21 4.09 -36.85
CA ALA A 20 19.19 3.02 -36.70
C ALA A 20 18.50 1.71 -36.31
N GLU A 21 18.85 0.61 -36.99
CA GLU A 21 18.36 -0.75 -36.68
C GLU A 21 18.90 -1.31 -35.36
N ALA A 22 20.08 -0.83 -34.95
CA ALA A 22 20.65 -1.11 -33.62
C ALA A 22 21.45 0.10 -33.17
N ILE A 23 21.39 0.39 -31.86
CA ILE A 23 22.17 1.44 -31.22
C ILE A 23 23.10 0.78 -30.23
N SER A 24 24.40 0.76 -30.51
CA SER A 24 25.41 0.44 -29.49
C SER A 24 25.82 1.75 -28.81
N ILE A 25 25.78 1.77 -27.51
CA ILE A 25 26.22 2.91 -26.72
C ILE A 25 27.62 2.59 -26.21
N GLU A 26 28.61 3.23 -26.83
CA GLU A 26 29.98 3.24 -26.27
C GLU A 26 30.15 4.47 -25.38
N GLU A 27 30.87 4.31 -24.28
CA GLU A 27 31.04 5.30 -23.21
C GLU A 27 31.56 6.68 -23.65
N THR A 28 32.06 6.84 -24.88
CA THR A 28 32.77 8.05 -25.33
C THR A 28 32.08 8.85 -26.45
N GLY A 29 30.93 8.43 -26.95
CA GLY A 29 30.51 8.92 -28.27
C GLY A 29 29.30 9.83 -28.37
N CYS A 30 28.35 9.81 -27.49
CA CYS A 30 27.14 10.63 -27.60
C CYS A 30 26.74 11.23 -26.27
N GLY A 31 27.36 12.31 -25.88
CA GLY A 31 27.09 13.05 -24.61
C GLY A 31 25.71 13.73 -24.55
N ALA A 32 24.71 13.17 -25.23
CA ALA A 32 23.32 13.68 -25.16
C ALA A 32 22.29 12.56 -25.40
N PHE A 33 22.59 11.33 -24.98
CA PHE A 33 21.52 10.44 -24.63
C PHE A 33 20.96 10.95 -23.29
N ILE A 34 19.90 11.76 -23.36
CA ILE A 34 18.91 11.65 -22.30
C ILE A 34 18.45 10.21 -22.44
N ARG A 35 18.96 9.31 -21.58
CA ARG A 35 18.21 8.10 -21.27
C ARG A 35 16.79 8.60 -21.04
N VAL A 36 15.87 8.32 -21.97
CA VAL A 36 14.48 8.19 -21.57
C VAL A 36 14.59 7.20 -20.44
N PRO A 37 14.24 7.54 -19.18
CA PRO A 37 14.37 6.60 -18.09
C PRO A 37 13.77 5.31 -18.65
N GLU A 38 14.52 4.21 -18.62
CA GLU A 38 13.92 2.91 -18.80
C GLU A 38 12.67 2.96 -17.97
N PHE A 39 11.51 2.63 -18.54
CA PHE A 39 10.25 2.63 -17.79
C PHE A 39 10.52 1.74 -16.58
N GLU A 40 10.83 2.38 -15.46
CA GLU A 40 10.97 1.73 -14.18
C GLU A 40 9.55 1.70 -13.61
N PRO A 41 8.79 0.61 -13.79
CA PRO A 41 7.39 0.54 -13.41
C PRO A 41 7.18 0.78 -11.91
N PHE A 42 8.26 0.68 -11.13
CA PHE A 42 8.25 0.85 -9.68
C PHE A 42 8.75 2.21 -9.20
N ARG A 43 9.09 3.13 -10.13
CA ARG A 43 9.52 4.47 -9.73
C ARG A 43 8.33 5.29 -9.27
N ALA A 44 8.36 5.73 -8.03
CA ALA A 44 7.37 6.66 -7.49
C ALA A 44 7.45 8.02 -8.16
N ASP A 45 6.30 8.62 -8.42
CA ASP A 45 6.15 10.00 -8.91
C ASP A 45 5.06 10.70 -8.10
N ASN A 46 5.24 11.99 -7.82
CA ASN A 46 4.28 12.73 -7.02
C ASN A 46 3.40 13.62 -7.89
N VAL A 47 2.12 13.60 -7.60
CA VAL A 47 1.11 14.47 -8.21
C VAL A 47 0.29 15.14 -7.12
N VAL A 48 -0.26 16.31 -7.43
CA VAL A 48 -1.23 16.99 -6.57
C VAL A 48 -2.60 16.81 -7.19
N ILE A 49 -3.51 16.16 -6.47
CA ILE A 49 -4.89 15.95 -6.92
C ILE A 49 -5.81 16.79 -6.03
N TYR A 50 -6.65 17.60 -6.68
CA TYR A 50 -7.65 18.41 -6.00
C TYR A 50 -8.97 17.63 -5.89
N ASP A 51 -9.61 17.72 -4.75
CA ASP A 51 -10.94 17.14 -4.56
C ASP A 51 -12.02 18.08 -5.14
N LYS A 52 -13.28 17.65 -5.08
CA LYS A 52 -14.43 18.48 -5.53
C LYS A 52 -14.60 19.81 -4.78
N ALA A 53 -13.92 20.00 -3.67
CA ALA A 53 -13.90 21.26 -2.91
C ALA A 53 -12.69 22.14 -3.27
N GLY A 54 -11.83 21.72 -4.19
CA GLY A 54 -10.63 22.43 -4.60
C GLY A 54 -9.50 22.36 -3.57
N ILE A 55 -9.51 21.39 -2.65
CA ILE A 55 -8.44 21.21 -1.66
C ILE A 55 -7.47 20.12 -2.15
N PRO A 56 -6.14 20.39 -2.11
CA PRO A 56 -5.14 19.49 -2.64
C PRO A 56 -4.86 18.29 -1.72
N SER A 57 -4.46 17.18 -2.32
CA SER A 57 -3.75 16.07 -1.68
C SER A 57 -2.47 15.76 -2.45
N VAL A 58 -1.38 15.52 -1.75
CA VAL A 58 -0.15 15.01 -2.37
C VAL A 58 -0.26 13.50 -2.48
N MET A 59 -0.22 13.00 -3.71
CA MET A 59 -0.39 11.59 -4.01
C MET A 59 0.89 11.02 -4.65
N VAL A 60 1.11 9.74 -4.49
CA VAL A 60 2.12 8.98 -5.23
C VAL A 60 1.40 8.23 -6.35
N ARG A 61 1.85 8.44 -7.58
CA ARG A 61 1.34 7.77 -8.76
C ARG A 61 2.04 6.43 -8.94
N PHE A 62 1.26 5.40 -9.16
CA PHE A 62 1.73 4.08 -9.53
C PHE A 62 1.22 3.73 -10.93
N SER A 63 2.13 3.42 -11.83
CA SER A 63 1.79 2.89 -13.15
C SER A 63 1.47 1.41 -13.07
N ARG A 64 0.55 0.96 -13.93
CA ARG A 64 0.08 -0.42 -13.96
C ARG A 64 1.23 -1.41 -14.15
N VAL A 65 1.23 -2.41 -13.30
CA VAL A 65 2.13 -3.57 -13.33
C VAL A 65 1.33 -4.87 -13.34
N THR A 66 1.99 -5.96 -13.68
CA THR A 66 1.42 -7.31 -13.61
C THR A 66 1.95 -8.07 -12.40
N ASP A 67 1.27 -9.14 -12.01
CA ASP A 67 1.76 -10.04 -10.96
C ASP A 67 3.10 -10.67 -11.34
N ASN A 68 3.31 -10.92 -12.65
CA ASN A 68 4.61 -11.37 -13.16
C ASN A 68 5.73 -10.35 -12.92
N ASP A 69 5.43 -9.06 -13.06
CA ASP A 69 6.41 -8.00 -12.79
C ASP A 69 6.80 -7.92 -11.32
N LEU A 70 5.90 -8.27 -10.40
CA LEU A 70 6.11 -8.16 -8.96
C LEU A 70 6.76 -9.42 -8.36
N PHE A 71 6.18 -10.59 -8.60
CA PHE A 71 6.58 -11.82 -7.90
C PHE A 71 6.61 -13.07 -8.81
N GLY A 72 6.68 -12.90 -10.13
CA GLY A 72 6.72 -14.01 -11.09
C GLY A 72 5.40 -14.77 -11.21
N GLY A 73 4.28 -14.11 -10.92
CA GLY A 73 2.94 -14.62 -11.06
C GLY A 73 2.41 -14.58 -12.50
N SER A 74 1.12 -14.48 -12.67
CA SER A 74 0.47 -14.37 -13.97
C SER A 74 0.76 -13.03 -14.67
N CYS A 75 0.55 -12.96 -15.99
CA CYS A 75 0.68 -11.71 -16.73
C CYS A 75 -0.58 -10.83 -16.66
N ARG A 76 -1.50 -11.10 -15.76
CA ARG A 76 -2.66 -10.23 -15.53
C ARG A 76 -2.25 -8.95 -14.81
N PRO A 77 -2.96 -7.84 -15.02
CA PRO A 77 -2.76 -6.65 -14.20
C PRO A 77 -2.92 -6.99 -12.71
N HIS A 78 -2.02 -6.46 -11.87
CA HIS A 78 -2.19 -6.60 -10.43
C HIS A 78 -3.56 -6.05 -10.00
N PRO A 79 -4.28 -6.70 -9.06
CA PRO A 79 -5.64 -6.34 -8.67
C PRO A 79 -5.83 -4.85 -8.34
N ALA A 80 -4.83 -4.20 -7.74
CA ALA A 80 -4.88 -2.76 -7.43
C ALA A 80 -5.28 -1.87 -8.63
N PHE A 81 -5.07 -2.33 -9.85
CA PHE A 81 -5.40 -1.60 -11.08
C PHE A 81 -6.73 -2.01 -11.71
N VAL A 82 -7.52 -2.87 -11.06
CA VAL A 82 -8.78 -3.38 -11.60
C VAL A 82 -9.93 -2.97 -10.68
N VAL A 83 -10.78 -2.05 -11.15
CA VAL A 83 -11.95 -1.58 -10.39
C VAL A 83 -13.20 -1.77 -11.27
N ASP A 84 -14.19 -2.46 -10.75
CA ASP A 84 -15.45 -2.75 -11.43
C ASP A 84 -15.24 -3.35 -12.84
N GLY A 85 -14.31 -4.31 -12.92
CA GLY A 85 -13.93 -4.98 -14.17
C GLY A 85 -13.17 -4.11 -15.18
N LYS A 86 -12.89 -2.85 -14.85
CA LYS A 86 -12.12 -1.94 -15.69
C LYS A 86 -10.68 -1.85 -15.22
N VAL A 87 -9.75 -1.99 -16.17
CA VAL A 87 -8.31 -1.85 -15.91
C VAL A 87 -7.91 -0.39 -16.06
N TYR A 88 -7.23 0.13 -15.05
CA TYR A 88 -6.65 1.48 -15.03
C TYR A 88 -5.14 1.41 -15.29
N ASP A 89 -4.63 2.37 -16.06
CA ASP A 89 -3.18 2.47 -16.33
C ASP A 89 -2.40 3.05 -15.16
N GLU A 90 -3.10 3.78 -14.29
CA GLU A 90 -2.51 4.45 -13.12
C GLU A 90 -3.50 4.44 -11.96
N ILE A 91 -2.94 4.36 -10.75
CA ILE A 91 -3.64 4.63 -9.48
C ILE A 91 -2.79 5.57 -8.63
N TYR A 92 -3.41 6.17 -7.63
CA TYR A 92 -2.78 7.20 -6.82
C TYR A 92 -3.03 6.92 -5.34
N ILE A 93 -1.97 6.77 -4.56
CA ILE A 93 -2.04 6.49 -3.13
C ILE A 93 -1.57 7.73 -2.36
N SER A 94 -2.26 8.10 -1.31
CA SER A 94 -1.85 9.20 -0.43
C SER A 94 -0.39 9.07 -0.03
N LYS A 95 0.40 10.10 -0.29
CA LYS A 95 1.81 10.10 0.10
C LYS A 95 1.99 10.02 1.61
N TYR A 96 1.05 10.56 2.36
CA TYR A 96 1.07 10.68 3.81
C TYR A 96 -0.19 10.09 4.44
N PRO A 97 -0.14 9.58 5.68
CA PRO A 97 -1.33 9.37 6.48
C PRO A 97 -2.19 10.64 6.47
N ASN A 98 -3.51 10.47 6.41
CA ASN A 98 -4.36 11.63 6.17
C ASN A 98 -4.61 12.46 7.43
N THR A 99 -4.79 13.74 7.23
CA THR A 99 -5.43 14.68 8.15
C THR A 99 -6.86 14.98 7.67
N VAL A 100 -7.74 15.41 8.57
CA VAL A 100 -9.14 15.71 8.23
C VAL A 100 -9.38 17.22 8.23
N ILE A 101 -9.94 17.73 7.13
CA ILE A 101 -10.35 19.14 6.99
C ILE A 101 -11.79 19.16 6.50
N ASN A 102 -12.69 19.77 7.27
CA ASN A 102 -14.11 19.90 6.93
C ASN A 102 -14.78 18.56 6.55
N GLY A 103 -14.46 17.48 7.30
CA GLY A 103 -15.04 16.15 7.10
C GLY A 103 -14.53 15.41 5.87
N ARG A 104 -13.32 15.73 5.38
CA ARG A 104 -12.65 15.07 4.25
C ARG A 104 -11.21 14.78 4.57
N ALA A 105 -10.70 13.69 4.02
CA ALA A 105 -9.36 13.15 4.23
C ALA A 105 -8.33 13.74 3.24
N TYR A 106 -7.24 14.33 3.71
CA TYR A 106 -6.22 14.95 2.87
C TYR A 106 -4.81 14.47 3.19
N SER A 107 -4.06 14.13 2.16
CA SER A 107 -2.65 13.78 2.21
C SER A 107 -1.80 15.04 2.15
N LEU A 108 -1.38 15.54 3.31
CA LEU A 108 -0.60 16.76 3.44
C LEU A 108 0.68 16.52 4.25
N PRO A 109 1.82 17.14 3.86
CA PRO A 109 3.06 17.04 4.61
C PRO A 109 3.01 17.88 5.89
N MET A 110 3.77 17.47 6.89
CA MET A 110 3.98 18.24 8.13
C MET A 110 2.70 18.56 8.90
N THR A 111 1.70 17.68 8.80
CA THR A 111 0.46 17.75 9.56
C THR A 111 0.41 16.66 10.62
N LYS A 112 -0.48 16.79 11.59
CA LYS A 112 -0.81 15.68 12.49
C LYS A 112 -1.69 14.71 11.72
N PRO A 113 -1.34 13.40 11.67
CA PRO A 113 -2.26 12.42 11.12
C PRO A 113 -3.53 12.35 11.95
N GLU A 114 -4.68 12.18 11.30
CA GLU A 114 -5.94 11.94 11.98
C GLU A 114 -5.94 10.57 12.65
N VAL A 115 -6.42 10.52 13.87
CA VAL A 115 -6.52 9.30 14.68
C VAL A 115 -7.86 9.30 15.45
N ASN A 116 -8.14 8.24 16.20
CA ASN A 116 -9.41 8.01 16.87
C ASN A 116 -10.59 7.95 15.90
N VAL A 117 -10.40 7.33 14.77
CA VAL A 117 -11.41 7.08 13.74
C VAL A 117 -11.72 5.59 13.65
N THR A 118 -12.98 5.25 13.53
CA THR A 118 -13.44 3.89 13.24
C THR A 118 -13.24 3.58 11.75
N TYR A 119 -13.34 2.30 11.39
CA TYR A 119 -13.24 1.88 10.00
C TYR A 119 -14.26 2.60 9.08
N ASP A 120 -15.53 2.62 9.50
CA ASP A 120 -16.58 3.23 8.67
C ASP A 120 -16.42 4.75 8.55
N GLU A 121 -15.93 5.42 9.60
CA GLU A 121 -15.57 6.84 9.53
C GLU A 121 -14.42 7.08 8.56
N ALA A 122 -13.36 6.27 8.57
CA ALA A 122 -12.25 6.37 7.63
C ALA A 122 -12.71 6.21 6.18
N VAL A 123 -13.56 5.22 5.89
CA VAL A 123 -14.19 5.02 4.56
C VAL A 123 -14.97 6.27 4.15
N ASN A 124 -15.83 6.78 5.02
CA ASN A 124 -16.68 7.94 4.73
C ASN A 124 -15.87 9.22 4.51
N LEU A 125 -14.85 9.48 5.32
CA LEU A 125 -13.97 10.64 5.19
C LEU A 125 -13.20 10.66 3.85
N CYS A 126 -12.80 9.48 3.37
CA CYS A 126 -12.15 9.35 2.07
C CYS A 126 -13.15 9.57 0.92
N ARG A 127 -14.30 8.89 0.92
CA ARG A 127 -15.34 9.01 -0.11
C ARG A 127 -15.95 10.42 -0.17
N ALA A 128 -15.97 11.15 0.93
CA ALA A 128 -16.49 12.52 0.98
C ALA A 128 -15.74 13.50 0.04
N LYS A 129 -14.55 13.17 -0.43
CA LYS A 129 -13.76 13.97 -1.40
C LYS A 129 -14.37 13.97 -2.81
N GLY A 130 -15.09 12.91 -3.20
CA GLY A 130 -15.75 12.77 -4.50
C GLY A 130 -15.48 11.43 -5.16
N GLU A 131 -15.93 11.28 -6.39
CA GLU A 131 -15.79 10.06 -7.18
C GLU A 131 -14.32 9.64 -7.33
N GLY A 132 -14.04 8.33 -7.25
CA GLY A 132 -12.71 7.74 -7.32
C GLY A 132 -11.90 7.81 -6.03
N TRP A 133 -12.27 8.67 -5.07
CA TRP A 133 -11.61 8.73 -3.76
C TRP A 133 -12.14 7.64 -2.83
N HIS A 134 -11.22 6.93 -2.19
CA HIS A 134 -11.56 5.82 -1.29
C HIS A 134 -10.50 5.64 -0.19
N LEU A 135 -10.85 4.89 0.84
CA LEU A 135 -9.87 4.36 1.80
C LEU A 135 -8.96 3.39 1.04
N TRP A 136 -7.62 3.55 1.13
CA TRP A 136 -6.72 2.63 0.44
C TRP A 136 -7.08 1.17 0.75
N THR A 137 -6.78 0.26 -0.17
CA THR A 137 -7.31 -1.09 -0.13
C THR A 137 -6.23 -2.14 0.15
N ALA A 138 -6.66 -3.37 0.45
CA ALA A 138 -5.79 -4.53 0.59
C ALA A 138 -4.94 -4.76 -0.68
N ALA A 139 -5.53 -4.61 -1.87
CA ALA A 139 -4.82 -4.75 -3.13
C ALA A 139 -3.75 -3.65 -3.32
N GLU A 140 -4.05 -2.41 -2.95
CA GLU A 140 -3.12 -1.27 -3.04
C GLU A 140 -1.99 -1.38 -2.00
N ARG A 141 -2.31 -1.82 -0.77
CA ARG A 141 -1.30 -2.14 0.24
C ARG A 141 -0.41 -3.28 -0.24
N GLY A 142 -1.00 -4.35 -0.77
CA GLY A 142 -0.29 -5.50 -1.32
C GLY A 142 0.66 -5.10 -2.44
N LEU A 143 0.23 -4.19 -3.35
CA LEU A 143 1.08 -3.63 -4.41
C LEU A 143 2.35 -2.99 -3.82
N ILE A 144 2.21 -2.10 -2.82
CA ILE A 144 3.36 -1.40 -2.24
C ILE A 144 4.27 -2.40 -1.51
N ALA A 145 3.72 -3.31 -0.73
CA ALA A 145 4.48 -4.31 -0.01
C ALA A 145 5.28 -5.22 -0.97
N ASN A 146 4.67 -5.64 -2.07
CA ASN A 146 5.34 -6.43 -3.10
C ASN A 146 6.44 -5.64 -3.83
N ILE A 147 6.25 -4.33 -4.07
CA ILE A 147 7.30 -3.46 -4.61
C ILE A 147 8.49 -3.39 -3.65
N CYS A 148 8.25 -3.18 -2.36
CA CYS A 148 9.29 -3.17 -1.34
C CYS A 148 10.05 -4.51 -1.29
N HIS A 149 9.32 -5.62 -1.27
CA HIS A 149 9.90 -6.95 -1.25
C HIS A 149 10.74 -7.24 -2.51
N LYS A 150 10.22 -6.93 -3.69
CA LYS A 150 10.93 -7.13 -4.96
C LYS A 150 12.22 -6.34 -5.05
N ASN A 151 12.20 -5.10 -4.56
CA ASN A 151 13.36 -4.21 -4.59
C ASN A 151 14.31 -4.43 -3.41
N GLU A 152 13.94 -5.29 -2.45
CA GLU A 152 14.65 -5.48 -1.17
C GLU A 152 14.86 -4.17 -0.41
N VAL A 153 13.88 -3.25 -0.52
CA VAL A 153 13.88 -1.93 0.12
C VAL A 153 12.66 -1.81 1.01
N PHE A 154 12.87 -1.81 2.32
CA PHE A 154 11.79 -1.70 3.31
C PHE A 154 11.87 -0.34 4.00
N PRO A 155 10.74 0.39 4.11
CA PRO A 155 10.74 1.70 4.73
C PRO A 155 11.06 1.60 6.23
N HIS A 156 11.94 2.47 6.69
CA HIS A 156 12.06 2.79 8.11
C HIS A 156 10.90 3.70 8.54
N GLY A 157 10.81 4.00 9.84
CA GLY A 157 9.74 4.87 10.32
C GLY A 157 9.86 5.22 11.80
N ASN A 158 8.87 5.94 12.29
CA ASN A 158 8.75 6.20 13.71
C ASN A 158 8.31 4.94 14.46
N THR A 159 9.26 4.19 14.96
CA THR A 159 9.06 2.93 15.69
C THR A 159 9.66 2.95 17.10
N ASN A 160 10.23 4.10 17.50
CA ASN A 160 10.80 4.33 18.81
C ASN A 160 10.61 5.79 19.26
N CYS A 161 9.32 6.17 19.48
CA CYS A 161 8.95 7.46 20.07
C CYS A 161 9.58 8.70 19.38
N GLY A 162 9.53 8.75 18.07
CA GLY A 162 10.05 9.84 17.24
C GLY A 162 11.23 9.45 16.37
N ASP A 163 11.86 8.32 16.68
CA ASP A 163 13.08 7.81 16.04
C ASP A 163 12.77 6.46 15.36
N TRP A 164 13.66 6.02 14.48
CA TRP A 164 13.68 4.62 14.04
C TRP A 164 14.46 3.76 15.05
N HIS A 165 13.91 2.62 15.45
CA HIS A 165 14.51 1.72 16.45
C HIS A 165 15.90 1.19 16.02
N GLY A 166 16.17 1.07 14.71
CA GLY A 166 17.45 0.57 14.19
C GLY A 166 18.57 1.62 14.16
N ASP A 167 18.21 2.91 14.09
CA ASP A 167 19.16 4.03 14.13
C ASP A 167 18.49 5.30 14.66
N ASN A 168 18.77 5.66 15.90
CA ASN A 168 18.21 6.84 16.56
C ASN A 168 18.65 8.18 15.93
N SER A 169 19.53 8.19 14.93
CA SER A 169 19.84 9.39 14.15
C SER A 169 18.77 9.69 13.11
N GLU A 170 18.00 8.68 12.68
CA GLU A 170 16.84 8.83 11.83
C GLU A 170 15.62 9.27 12.64
N LYS A 171 15.26 10.54 12.51
CA LYS A 171 14.21 11.18 13.33
C LYS A 171 13.16 11.85 12.47
N GLY A 172 11.90 11.76 12.95
CA GLY A 172 10.83 12.61 12.51
C GLY A 172 10.62 13.80 13.45
N LYS A 173 9.82 14.78 13.03
CA LYS A 173 9.43 15.90 13.87
C LYS A 173 8.26 15.51 14.75
N THR A 174 8.51 15.30 16.04
CA THR A 174 7.50 14.92 17.01
C THR A 174 6.54 16.07 17.37
N TYR A 175 5.36 15.74 17.89
CA TYR A 175 4.35 16.65 18.41
C TYR A 175 3.67 16.08 19.67
N ASP A 176 2.92 16.90 20.40
CA ASP A 176 2.08 16.54 21.55
C ASP A 176 2.72 15.61 22.60
N GLY A 177 3.93 15.90 23.02
CA GLY A 177 4.61 15.15 24.08
C GLY A 177 5.68 14.16 23.59
N GLY A 178 5.92 14.08 22.27
CA GLY A 178 7.14 13.48 21.77
C GLY A 178 7.07 12.02 21.33
N TYR A 179 5.88 11.47 21.07
CA TYR A 179 5.77 10.07 20.62
C TYR A 179 5.52 9.97 19.10
N LYS A 180 4.52 10.68 18.60
CA LYS A 180 4.13 10.66 17.19
C LYS A 180 4.82 11.76 16.41
N THR A 181 5.09 11.51 15.14
CA THR A 181 5.71 12.47 14.23
C THR A 181 4.70 13.08 13.27
N LEU A 182 4.97 14.32 12.86
CA LEU A 182 4.24 14.96 11.77
C LEU A 182 4.47 14.16 10.48
N THR A 183 3.44 14.11 9.64
CA THR A 183 3.44 13.36 8.38
C THR A 183 4.61 13.73 7.47
N GLY A 184 5.33 12.73 6.99
CA GLY A 184 6.46 12.91 6.06
C GLY A 184 7.66 13.65 6.62
N SER A 185 7.73 13.89 7.95
CA SER A 185 8.84 14.64 8.57
C SER A 185 10.13 13.84 8.71
N GLY A 186 10.08 12.52 8.53
CA GLY A 186 11.25 11.65 8.56
C GLY A 186 12.10 11.72 7.29
N PRO A 187 13.33 11.14 7.30
CA PRO A 187 14.25 11.11 6.18
C PRO A 187 13.70 10.33 4.98
N ALA A 188 14.45 10.29 3.88
CA ALA A 188 14.03 9.54 2.67
C ALA A 188 13.89 8.04 2.93
N THR A 189 14.69 7.48 3.83
CA THR A 189 14.59 6.07 4.26
C THR A 189 13.24 5.68 4.88
N TRP A 190 12.43 6.66 5.34
CA TRP A 190 11.06 6.44 5.84
C TRP A 190 10.00 6.38 4.73
N LYS A 191 10.43 6.26 3.49
CA LYS A 191 9.57 6.12 2.31
C LYS A 191 9.79 4.76 1.69
N HIS A 192 8.74 4.19 1.08
CA HIS A 192 8.74 2.82 0.58
C HIS A 192 9.86 2.50 -0.44
N ASP A 193 10.40 3.50 -1.11
CA ASP A 193 11.46 3.38 -2.12
C ASP A 193 12.77 4.10 -1.74
N HIS A 194 12.88 4.57 -0.50
CA HIS A 194 13.98 5.37 0.03
C HIS A 194 14.29 6.64 -0.79
N THR A 195 13.30 7.15 -1.54
CA THR A 195 13.42 8.41 -2.29
C THR A 195 12.50 9.49 -1.72
N PRO A 196 12.75 10.79 -2.04
CA PRO A 196 11.82 11.84 -1.65
C PRO A 196 10.42 11.71 -2.27
N PHE A 197 10.23 10.83 -3.25
CA PHE A 197 8.98 10.69 -4.02
C PHE A 197 8.08 9.59 -3.50
N GLY A 198 8.62 8.63 -2.73
CA GLY A 198 7.89 7.48 -2.22
C GLY A 198 6.77 7.80 -1.23
N VAL A 199 5.94 6.82 -0.97
CA VAL A 199 4.90 6.84 0.08
C VAL A 199 5.58 6.85 1.43
N SER A 200 5.23 7.79 2.31
CA SER A 200 5.82 8.02 3.62
C SER A 200 5.03 7.33 4.73
N ASP A 201 5.71 7.07 5.84
CA ASP A 201 5.12 6.68 7.12
C ASP A 201 4.29 5.37 7.04
N LEU A 202 4.74 4.41 6.21
CA LEU A 202 4.14 3.07 6.10
C LEU A 202 4.63 2.11 7.21
N CYS A 203 5.66 2.52 7.93
CA CYS A 203 6.26 1.78 9.04
C CYS A 203 6.18 2.63 10.30
N GLY A 204 5.47 2.16 11.31
CA GLY A 204 5.34 2.85 12.58
C GLY A 204 4.48 4.13 12.55
N ASN A 205 4.66 4.98 13.54
CA ASN A 205 3.94 6.23 13.82
C ASN A 205 2.49 6.02 14.23
N ILE A 206 1.62 5.57 13.34
CA ILE A 206 0.23 5.18 13.61
C ILE A 206 -0.15 3.95 12.80
N TRP A 207 -0.99 3.11 13.35
CA TRP A 207 -1.69 2.08 12.61
C TRP A 207 -2.62 2.71 11.56
N GLU A 208 -2.80 2.04 10.44
CA GLU A 208 -3.66 2.53 9.37
C GLU A 208 -4.71 1.50 8.97
N TRP A 209 -5.99 1.90 9.05
CA TRP A 209 -7.08 1.16 8.42
C TRP A 209 -6.87 1.03 6.91
N PHE A 210 -7.23 -0.12 6.36
CA PHE A 210 -7.40 -0.29 4.91
C PHE A 210 -8.64 -1.14 4.58
N ALA A 211 -9.20 -0.96 3.39
CA ALA A 211 -10.45 -1.57 2.96
C ALA A 211 -10.23 -2.86 2.15
N GLY A 212 -11.31 -3.62 1.95
CA GLY A 212 -11.34 -4.73 1.00
C GLY A 212 -10.79 -6.06 1.49
N MET A 213 -10.50 -6.18 2.79
CA MET A 213 -10.15 -7.43 3.46
C MET A 213 -10.82 -7.50 4.83
N ARG A 214 -11.12 -8.70 5.30
CA ARG A 214 -11.53 -8.96 6.70
C ARG A 214 -11.26 -10.41 7.08
N LEU A 215 -11.28 -10.70 8.36
CA LEU A 215 -11.58 -12.04 8.88
C LEU A 215 -13.06 -12.13 9.24
N MET A 216 -13.67 -13.26 8.94
CA MET A 216 -15.00 -13.62 9.41
C MET A 216 -14.94 -15.04 9.98
N ASP A 217 -14.99 -15.14 11.32
CA ASP A 217 -14.82 -16.41 12.02
C ASP A 217 -13.58 -17.19 11.53
N GLY A 218 -12.43 -16.48 11.44
CA GLY A 218 -11.15 -16.98 10.97
C GLY A 218 -11.01 -17.11 9.44
N VAL A 219 -12.09 -17.03 8.65
CA VAL A 219 -12.02 -17.04 7.17
C VAL A 219 -11.47 -15.73 6.67
N ILE A 220 -10.49 -15.78 5.78
CA ILE A 220 -10.01 -14.59 5.09
C ILE A 220 -10.98 -14.27 3.95
N GLU A 221 -11.67 -13.15 4.06
CA GLU A 221 -12.57 -12.65 3.03
C GLU A 221 -12.06 -11.35 2.44
N VAL A 222 -12.27 -11.17 1.15
CA VAL A 222 -11.86 -10.00 0.39
C VAL A 222 -12.99 -9.49 -0.50
N ILE A 223 -12.91 -8.22 -0.86
CA ILE A 223 -13.64 -7.68 -2.01
C ILE A 223 -12.74 -7.93 -3.24
N PRO A 224 -13.19 -8.74 -4.23
CA PRO A 224 -12.36 -9.14 -5.36
C PRO A 224 -11.79 -7.95 -6.16
N ASP A 225 -10.62 -8.14 -6.73
CA ASP A 225 -9.84 -7.10 -7.42
C ASP A 225 -9.62 -5.88 -6.51
N ASN A 226 -9.74 -4.67 -7.04
CA ASN A 226 -9.76 -3.43 -6.26
C ASN A 226 -11.18 -2.85 -6.13
N ASN A 227 -12.22 -3.69 -6.12
CA ASN A 227 -13.61 -3.22 -6.10
C ASN A 227 -13.98 -2.53 -4.78
N ALA A 228 -13.21 -2.73 -3.71
CA ALA A 228 -13.33 -1.94 -2.47
C ALA A 228 -13.07 -0.43 -2.67
N ALA A 229 -12.36 -0.06 -3.73
CA ALA A 229 -12.15 1.32 -4.15
C ALA A 229 -13.43 1.98 -4.70
N ALA A 230 -14.35 1.20 -5.26
CA ALA A 230 -15.62 1.68 -5.76
C ALA A 230 -16.58 2.04 -4.61
N ASP A 231 -17.65 2.77 -4.94
CA ASP A 231 -18.71 3.07 -3.97
C ASP A 231 -19.67 1.88 -3.83
N ILE A 232 -19.20 0.85 -3.13
CA ILE A 232 -19.93 -0.38 -2.86
C ILE A 232 -20.23 -0.55 -1.39
N ASP A 233 -21.18 -1.43 -1.08
CA ASP A 233 -21.48 -1.85 0.28
C ASP A 233 -20.36 -2.76 0.82
N MET A 234 -19.68 -2.33 1.88
CA MET A 234 -18.69 -3.09 2.65
C MET A 234 -19.14 -3.34 4.08
N SER A 235 -20.46 -3.24 4.35
CA SER A 235 -21.02 -3.59 5.65
C SER A 235 -20.76 -5.07 5.99
N LYS A 236 -20.97 -5.41 7.27
CA LYS A 236 -20.76 -6.79 7.74
C LYS A 236 -21.56 -7.82 6.94
N ASP A 237 -22.80 -7.49 6.58
CA ASP A 237 -23.74 -8.39 5.93
C ASP A 237 -23.77 -8.27 4.40
N SER A 238 -22.81 -7.52 3.81
CA SER A 238 -22.71 -7.34 2.36
C SER A 238 -22.41 -8.65 1.64
N ASP A 239 -23.04 -8.86 0.49
CA ASP A 239 -22.79 -9.99 -0.43
C ASP A 239 -21.56 -9.81 -1.32
N LYS A 240 -20.82 -8.72 -1.15
CA LYS A 240 -19.61 -8.41 -1.92
C LYS A 240 -18.35 -9.10 -1.40
N TRP A 241 -18.39 -9.56 -0.16
CA TRP A 241 -17.28 -10.31 0.43
C TRP A 241 -17.19 -11.70 -0.17
N ALA A 242 -16.00 -12.13 -0.51
CA ALA A 242 -15.69 -13.46 -1.04
C ALA A 242 -14.52 -14.08 -0.28
N ALA A 243 -14.66 -15.31 0.15
CA ALA A 243 -13.56 -16.03 0.80
C ALA A 243 -12.40 -16.25 -0.18
N LEU A 244 -11.17 -16.06 0.29
CA LEU A 244 -10.01 -16.59 -0.42
C LEU A 244 -10.07 -18.12 -0.42
N MET A 245 -9.79 -18.72 -1.58
CA MET A 245 -10.00 -20.16 -1.75
C MET A 245 -8.70 -20.89 -2.07
N LYS A 246 -8.55 -22.07 -1.50
CA LYS A 246 -7.52 -23.04 -1.86
C LYS A 246 -8.19 -24.39 -2.17
N ASP A 247 -8.06 -24.85 -3.41
CA ASP A 247 -8.61 -26.15 -3.87
C ASP A 247 -10.11 -26.34 -3.54
N GLY A 248 -10.89 -25.24 -3.65
CA GLY A 248 -12.34 -25.23 -3.40
C GLY A 248 -12.75 -25.11 -1.92
N LYS A 249 -11.79 -24.91 -1.01
CA LYS A 249 -12.05 -24.66 0.42
C LYS A 249 -11.64 -23.23 0.79
N PRO A 250 -12.34 -22.56 1.74
CA PRO A 250 -11.94 -21.24 2.26
C PRO A 250 -10.57 -21.31 2.95
N ILE A 251 -9.73 -20.32 2.70
CA ILE A 251 -8.48 -20.11 3.45
C ILE A 251 -8.84 -19.45 4.78
N ARG A 252 -8.29 -19.97 5.85
CA ARG A 252 -8.48 -19.51 7.23
C ARG A 252 -7.15 -19.21 7.90
N ILE A 253 -7.20 -18.38 8.92
CA ILE A 253 -6.16 -18.28 9.94
C ILE A 253 -6.64 -19.02 11.18
N ASN A 254 -5.79 -19.89 11.68
CA ASN A 254 -5.94 -20.54 12.98
C ASN A 254 -4.96 -19.88 13.96
N ALA A 255 -5.43 -19.54 15.15
CA ALA A 255 -4.68 -18.85 16.21
C ALA A 255 -4.54 -19.74 17.44
N GLU A 256 -4.23 -21.02 17.30
CA GLU A 256 -4.06 -21.98 18.40
C GLU A 256 -2.58 -22.16 18.79
N ASP A 257 -2.36 -22.42 20.09
CA ASP A 257 -1.06 -22.89 20.65
C ASP A 257 0.16 -21.98 20.44
N GLY A 258 -0.03 -20.66 20.44
CA GLY A 258 1.09 -19.69 20.47
C GLY A 258 1.67 -19.38 19.10
N GLY A 259 0.84 -19.37 18.06
CA GLY A 259 1.22 -19.00 16.70
C GLY A 259 0.04 -18.84 15.77
N LEU A 260 0.32 -18.43 14.54
CA LEU A 260 -0.68 -18.29 13.49
C LEU A 260 -0.43 -19.27 12.36
N LYS A 261 -1.50 -19.93 11.91
CA LYS A 261 -1.44 -20.94 10.87
C LYS A 261 -2.46 -20.68 9.77
N PHE A 262 -2.00 -20.62 8.54
CA PHE A 262 -2.86 -20.56 7.35
C PHE A 262 -3.27 -21.99 6.97
N THR A 263 -4.57 -22.27 7.01
CA THR A 263 -5.16 -23.58 6.84
C THR A 263 -6.44 -23.53 6.02
N THR A 264 -6.99 -24.69 5.64
CA THR A 264 -8.33 -24.82 5.07
C THR A 264 -9.27 -25.61 6.00
N ASP A 265 -8.78 -26.02 7.15
CA ASP A 265 -9.55 -26.77 8.15
C ASP A 265 -10.20 -25.80 9.15
N GLU A 266 -11.34 -26.19 9.69
CA GLU A 266 -12.00 -25.43 10.76
C GLU A 266 -11.18 -25.51 12.04
N SER A 267 -11.09 -24.41 12.75
CA SER A 267 -10.36 -24.27 14.01
C SER A 267 -11.21 -23.60 15.08
N GLY A 268 -10.71 -23.62 16.30
CA GLY A 268 -11.25 -22.83 17.40
C GLY A 268 -11.16 -21.32 17.15
N MET A 269 -11.82 -20.55 18.02
CA MET A 269 -11.74 -19.10 18.02
C MET A 269 -10.75 -18.65 19.09
N ASP A 270 -9.74 -17.91 18.71
CA ASP A 270 -8.71 -17.36 19.61
C ASP A 270 -8.04 -16.12 19.02
N TYR A 271 -7.21 -15.47 19.81
CA TYR A 271 -6.38 -14.34 19.44
C TYR A 271 -4.91 -14.65 19.68
N ASP A 272 -4.09 -14.50 18.66
CA ASP A 272 -2.64 -14.65 18.77
C ASP A 272 -1.90 -13.78 17.75
N GLY A 273 -0.57 -13.80 17.82
CA GLY A 273 0.33 -13.09 16.91
C GLY A 273 1.71 -13.72 16.87
N CYS A 274 2.38 -13.57 15.73
CA CYS A 274 3.75 -14.03 15.54
C CYS A 274 4.48 -13.14 14.53
N GLU A 275 5.81 -13.24 14.46
CA GLU A 275 6.52 -12.73 13.30
C GLU A 275 6.09 -13.48 12.04
N TRP A 276 6.05 -12.81 10.88
CA TRP A 276 5.71 -13.48 9.61
C TRP A 276 6.61 -14.69 9.31
N GLY A 277 7.87 -14.65 9.79
CA GLY A 277 8.82 -15.77 9.64
C GLY A 277 8.42 -17.01 10.41
N ASP A 278 7.60 -16.89 11.45
CA ASP A 278 7.13 -17.98 12.31
C ASP A 278 5.70 -18.44 11.96
N ALA A 279 5.01 -17.72 11.05
CA ALA A 279 3.69 -18.11 10.62
C ALA A 279 3.72 -19.42 9.82
N GLU A 280 2.84 -20.36 10.16
CA GLU A 280 2.76 -21.65 9.50
C GLU A 280 1.81 -21.62 8.29
N PHE A 281 2.14 -22.37 7.25
CA PHE A 281 1.31 -22.53 6.05
C PHE A 281 1.14 -24.02 5.74
N GLU A 282 -0.06 -24.56 5.84
CA GLU A 282 -0.36 -25.95 5.48
C GLU A 282 -0.28 -26.21 3.97
N PHE A 283 -0.28 -25.16 3.16
CA PHE A 283 -0.24 -25.23 1.70
C PHE A 283 0.69 -24.14 1.14
N GLY A 284 1.08 -24.27 -0.12
CA GLY A 284 1.89 -23.25 -0.78
C GLY A 284 1.13 -21.92 -0.90
N ILE A 285 1.82 -20.81 -0.69
CA ILE A 285 1.27 -19.46 -0.80
C ILE A 285 0.67 -19.25 -2.19
N THR A 286 -0.62 -18.91 -2.24
CA THR A 286 -1.33 -18.71 -3.51
C THR A 286 -0.97 -17.36 -4.15
N GLU A 287 -1.27 -17.21 -5.45
CA GLU A 287 -1.09 -15.94 -6.14
C GLU A 287 -1.91 -14.82 -5.48
N GLN A 288 -3.18 -15.10 -5.13
CA GLN A 288 -4.03 -14.14 -4.43
C GLN A 288 -3.47 -13.72 -3.05
N MET A 289 -2.88 -14.66 -2.30
CA MET A 289 -2.21 -14.29 -1.05
C MET A 289 -1.01 -13.37 -1.29
N LYS A 290 -0.24 -13.60 -2.37
CA LYS A 290 0.87 -12.72 -2.75
C LYS A 290 0.38 -11.33 -3.15
N GLU A 291 -0.67 -11.23 -3.96
CA GLU A 291 -1.28 -9.96 -4.35
C GLU A 291 -1.66 -9.08 -3.15
N LEU A 292 -2.05 -9.69 -2.05
CA LEU A 292 -2.47 -9.02 -0.82
C LEU A 292 -1.35 -8.91 0.22
N ALA A 293 -0.13 -9.34 -0.12
CA ALA A 293 1.00 -9.42 0.81
C ALA A 293 0.70 -10.27 2.07
N LEU A 294 0.01 -11.40 1.88
CA LEU A 294 -0.25 -12.41 2.91
C LEU A 294 0.79 -13.53 2.84
N TYR A 295 2.03 -13.18 3.07
CA TYR A 295 3.18 -14.10 3.09
C TYR A 295 4.36 -13.45 3.81
N PRO A 296 5.40 -14.20 4.23
CA PRO A 296 6.54 -13.68 4.99
C PRO A 296 7.52 -12.87 4.12
N GLY A 297 7.03 -11.79 3.49
CA GLY A 297 7.82 -10.90 2.63
C GLY A 297 8.77 -9.98 3.41
N GLU A 298 8.46 -9.71 4.68
CA GLU A 298 9.29 -9.02 5.67
C GLU A 298 9.23 -9.87 6.95
N PRO A 299 10.12 -10.85 7.14
CA PRO A 299 9.94 -11.92 8.14
C PRO A 299 9.83 -11.47 9.59
N LYS A 300 10.41 -10.32 9.95
CA LYS A 300 10.34 -9.75 11.31
C LYS A 300 9.11 -8.88 11.56
N ALA A 301 8.44 -8.43 10.51
CA ALA A 301 7.18 -7.74 10.67
C ALA A 301 6.16 -8.69 11.33
N TYR A 302 5.27 -8.13 12.15
CA TYR A 302 4.38 -8.93 12.97
C TYR A 302 3.01 -9.12 12.32
N LEU A 303 2.42 -10.28 12.52
CA LEU A 303 1.07 -10.63 12.11
C LEU A 303 0.24 -10.93 13.37
N TYR A 304 -0.93 -10.32 13.50
CA TYR A 304 -1.93 -10.61 14.53
C TYR A 304 -3.23 -11.07 13.88
N ALA A 305 -3.95 -11.94 14.56
CA ALA A 305 -5.29 -12.33 14.17
C ALA A 305 -6.16 -12.65 15.40
N ASP A 306 -7.39 -12.16 15.36
CA ASP A 306 -8.48 -12.59 16.23
C ASP A 306 -9.50 -13.28 15.34
N THR A 307 -9.73 -14.56 15.60
CA THR A 307 -10.54 -15.41 14.72
C THR A 307 -12.00 -15.48 15.14
N GLU A 308 -12.44 -14.65 16.12
CA GLU A 308 -13.83 -14.56 16.56
C GLU A 308 -14.58 -13.43 15.86
N GLY A 309 -15.62 -13.78 15.11
CA GLY A 309 -16.50 -12.80 14.46
C GLY A 309 -15.84 -12.01 13.32
N GLU A 310 -16.34 -10.78 13.06
CA GLU A 310 -15.73 -9.89 12.07
C GLU A 310 -14.55 -9.13 12.65
N ARG A 311 -13.39 -9.22 12.00
CA ARG A 311 -12.21 -8.39 12.26
C ARG A 311 -11.75 -7.69 10.99
N LEU A 312 -11.45 -6.41 11.12
CA LEU A 312 -11.00 -5.56 10.02
C LEU A 312 -9.51 -5.22 10.17
N PRO A 313 -8.81 -5.06 9.04
CA PRO A 313 -7.36 -4.98 9.06
C PRO A 313 -6.83 -3.59 9.36
N ILE A 314 -5.75 -3.55 10.12
CA ILE A 314 -4.88 -2.38 10.27
C ILE A 314 -3.43 -2.78 9.97
N ALA A 315 -2.60 -1.85 9.53
CA ALA A 315 -1.24 -2.14 9.09
C ALA A 315 -0.23 -1.09 9.55
N GLY A 316 1.07 -1.45 9.50
CA GLY A 316 2.20 -0.55 9.67
C GLY A 316 2.81 -0.52 11.06
N GLY A 317 2.05 -0.75 12.11
CA GLY A 317 2.48 -0.57 13.49
C GLY A 317 2.38 0.89 13.96
N ASN A 318 2.71 1.15 15.23
CA ASN A 318 2.72 2.49 15.80
C ASN A 318 4.13 2.94 16.24
N TRP A 319 4.22 4.04 16.97
CA TRP A 319 5.46 4.75 17.33
C TRP A 319 6.38 4.01 18.30
N ASP A 320 5.99 2.92 18.93
CA ASP A 320 6.80 2.13 19.88
C ASP A 320 6.87 0.63 19.53
N TYR A 321 6.52 0.28 18.28
CA TYR A 321 6.43 -1.11 17.82
C TYR A 321 7.80 -1.75 17.52
N GLY A 322 8.89 -0.96 17.52
CA GLY A 322 10.24 -1.46 17.27
C GLY A 322 10.37 -2.19 15.95
N ALA A 323 11.04 -3.35 15.99
CA ALA A 323 11.29 -4.20 14.82
C ALA A 323 10.03 -4.93 14.30
N ASN A 324 8.96 -4.93 15.05
CA ASN A 324 7.69 -5.58 14.66
C ASN A 324 6.87 -4.72 13.68
N ALA A 325 7.14 -3.39 13.62
CA ALA A 325 6.56 -2.51 12.61
C ALA A 325 7.16 -2.80 11.23
N GLY A 326 6.43 -2.49 10.17
CA GLY A 326 6.91 -2.67 8.80
C GLY A 326 5.79 -2.64 7.79
N VAL A 327 6.13 -2.61 6.50
CA VAL A 327 5.14 -2.57 5.42
C VAL A 327 4.33 -3.88 5.33
N PHE A 328 4.86 -4.99 5.84
CA PHE A 328 4.15 -6.27 5.97
C PHE A 328 3.45 -6.41 7.32
N ASN A 329 3.70 -5.53 8.30
CA ASN A 329 2.99 -5.59 9.57
C ASN A 329 1.47 -5.52 9.34
N LEU A 330 0.74 -6.47 9.93
CA LEU A 330 -0.69 -6.65 9.72
C LEU A 330 -1.35 -7.12 11.01
N ASP A 331 -2.41 -6.43 11.41
CA ASP A 331 -3.27 -6.84 12.50
C ASP A 331 -4.69 -7.05 11.98
N LEU A 332 -5.17 -8.27 12.11
CA LEU A 332 -6.50 -8.74 11.76
C LEU A 332 -7.33 -9.01 13.04
N GLY A 333 -7.11 -8.21 14.09
CA GLY A 333 -7.80 -8.35 15.38
C GLY A 333 -8.75 -7.18 15.70
N SER A 334 -8.83 -6.16 14.86
CA SER A 334 -9.60 -4.96 15.16
C SER A 334 -11.08 -5.10 14.80
N ALA A 335 -11.97 -4.78 15.76
CA ALA A 335 -13.41 -4.69 15.46
C ALA A 335 -13.71 -3.45 14.60
N ARG A 336 -14.80 -3.47 13.82
CA ARG A 336 -15.28 -2.34 13.00
C ARG A 336 -15.43 -1.03 13.78
N SER A 337 -15.77 -1.12 15.05
CA SER A 337 -15.93 0.01 15.97
C SER A 337 -14.66 0.40 16.71
N SER A 338 -13.55 -0.29 16.50
CA SER A 338 -12.28 0.06 17.14
C SER A 338 -11.82 1.43 16.69
N SER A 339 -11.26 2.20 17.64
CA SER A 339 -10.60 3.48 17.39
C SER A 339 -9.56 3.70 18.49
N GLY A 340 -8.52 4.43 18.20
CA GLY A 340 -7.42 4.65 19.14
C GLY A 340 -6.60 5.88 18.79
N GLY A 341 -5.89 6.42 19.78
CA GLY A 341 -5.01 7.55 19.60
C GLY A 341 -3.79 7.26 18.69
N ASP A 342 -3.65 6.05 18.25
CA ASP A 342 -2.62 5.55 17.34
C ASP A 342 -3.20 4.88 16.09
N LEU A 343 -4.49 4.99 15.84
CA LEU A 343 -5.17 4.36 14.73
C LEU A 343 -5.81 5.42 13.82
N GLY A 344 -5.24 5.54 12.64
CA GLY A 344 -5.65 6.46 11.58
C GLY A 344 -5.82 5.75 10.24
N PHE A 345 -5.52 6.45 9.13
CA PHE A 345 -5.78 5.91 7.80
C PHE A 345 -5.13 6.77 6.70
N ARG A 346 -5.13 6.26 5.47
CA ARG A 346 -4.83 7.02 4.25
C ARG A 346 -5.85 6.79 3.16
N SER A 347 -6.05 7.79 2.30
CA SER A 347 -6.91 7.68 1.12
C SER A 347 -6.09 7.27 -0.11
N ALA A 348 -6.82 6.75 -1.11
CA ALA A 348 -6.32 6.55 -2.45
C ALA A 348 -7.31 7.11 -3.49
N PHE A 349 -6.89 7.14 -4.75
CA PHE A 349 -7.70 7.64 -5.85
C PHE A 349 -7.45 6.81 -7.10
N TYR A 350 -8.53 6.50 -7.81
CA TYR A 350 -8.48 5.97 -9.17
C TYR A 350 -9.33 6.85 -10.09
N GLY A 351 -8.92 6.98 -11.33
CA GLY A 351 -9.63 7.80 -12.29
C GLY A 351 -8.68 8.52 -13.25
N LYS A 352 -9.25 9.28 -14.17
CA LYS A 352 -8.45 10.18 -15.00
C LYS A 352 -8.23 11.48 -14.23
N LEU A 353 -6.99 11.92 -14.22
CA LEU A 353 -6.73 13.31 -13.83
C LEU A 353 -7.30 14.19 -14.94
N ASP A 354 -8.08 15.21 -14.58
CA ASP A 354 -8.45 16.24 -15.53
C ASP A 354 -7.15 16.80 -16.09
N SER A 355 -6.94 16.61 -17.40
CA SER A 355 -5.80 17.18 -18.09
C SER A 355 -5.80 18.68 -17.83
N GLU A 356 -4.71 19.19 -17.30
CA GLU A 356 -4.42 20.57 -16.95
C GLU A 356 -5.26 21.58 -17.80
N ILE A 357 -6.04 22.38 -17.07
CA ILE A 357 -6.66 23.59 -17.65
C ILE A 357 -5.57 24.63 -17.88
#